data_7c554bd64036ee35db50fa9e79d7d239
#
_entry.id   7c554bd64036ee35db50fa9e79d7d239
#
_cell.length_a   1.000
_cell.length_b   1.000
_cell.length_c   1.000
_cell.angle_alpha   90.00
_cell.angle_beta   90.00
_cell.angle_gamma   90.00
#
_symmetry.space_group_name_H-M   'P 1'
#
loop_
_entity.id
_entity.type
_entity.pdbx_description
1 polymer ?
#
loop_
_entity_poly.entity_id
_entity_poly.type
_entity_poly.pdbx_seq_one_letter_code
_entity_poly.pdbx_strand_id
1 'polypeptide(L)'
;MKRLFILFAGLLALLWSCSSLQAQTTTNEHEDHASWFVGGVASFWVNSDAKTTSLEFHPELGYFINDTWAVGLMAGYGLKSYETASKKALQHEFSLSPFVRYYYLHRGPFNLYLDGNVGYSYERQGEHSHQGFEVGLRPGACLDLAEGLCLCMRLGFLGYRKSFHGDEPGVPSNGFGLSFTPEHLMVGLELEF
;
A
#
# COMPACT_ATOMS: atom_id res chain seq x y z
N MET A 1 -2.75 20.78 19.17
CA MET A 1 -2.91 21.51 17.90
C MET A 1 -1.66 22.27 17.44
N LYS A 2 -0.99 23.09 18.27
CA LYS A 2 0.23 23.85 17.84
C LYS A 2 1.41 22.95 17.41
N ARG A 3 1.63 21.80 18.06
CA ARG A 3 2.74 20.89 17.71
C ARG A 3 2.55 20.13 16.40
N LEU A 4 1.29 19.84 16.03
CA LEU A 4 0.97 19.20 14.74
C LEU A 4 1.18 20.16 13.57
N PHE A 5 0.88 21.44 13.79
CA PHE A 5 1.10 22.50 12.77
C PHE A 5 2.60 22.73 12.49
N ILE A 6 3.45 22.61 13.52
CA ILE A 6 4.91 22.76 13.38
C ILE A 6 5.51 21.59 12.61
N LEU A 7 5.01 20.35 12.81
CA LEU A 7 5.45 19.18 12.06
C LEU A 7 5.02 19.26 10.59
N PHE A 8 3.81 19.75 10.32
CA PHE A 8 3.32 19.93 8.96
C PHE A 8 4.06 21.04 8.21
N ALA A 9 4.36 22.15 8.89
CA ALA A 9 5.17 23.25 8.34
C ALA A 9 6.62 22.83 8.09
N GLY A 10 7.19 21.98 8.96
CA GLY A 10 8.52 21.41 8.78
C GLY A 10 8.61 20.46 7.58
N LEU A 11 7.56 19.65 7.34
CA LEU A 11 7.47 18.77 6.18
C LEU A 11 7.36 19.56 4.87
N LEU A 12 6.55 20.63 4.87
CA LEU A 12 6.44 21.54 3.71
C LEU A 12 7.75 22.27 3.42
N ALA A 13 8.49 22.68 4.45
CA ALA A 13 9.78 23.36 4.29
C ALA A 13 10.86 22.41 3.75
N LEU A 14 10.82 21.12 4.13
CA LEU A 14 11.70 20.09 3.58
C LEU A 14 11.40 19.82 2.09
N LEU A 15 10.15 19.85 1.68
CA LEU A 15 9.76 19.72 0.27
C LEU A 15 10.20 20.93 -0.57
N TRP A 16 10.31 22.11 0.03
CA TRP A 16 10.72 23.32 -0.69
C TRP A 16 12.25 23.46 -0.80
N SER A 17 13.00 22.88 0.13
CA SER A 17 14.47 22.91 0.07
C SER A 17 15.09 21.88 -0.90
N CYS A 18 14.30 20.92 -1.41
CA CYS A 18 14.74 19.95 -2.42
C CYS A 18 14.81 20.51 -3.85
N SER A 19 14.42 21.77 -4.09
CA SER A 19 14.46 22.38 -5.42
C SER A 19 15.86 22.70 -5.97
N SER A 20 16.94 22.39 -5.24
CA SER A 20 18.31 22.61 -5.67
C SER A 20 19.16 21.34 -5.88
N LEU A 21 18.58 20.15 -5.73
CA LEU A 21 19.22 18.92 -6.18
C LEU A 21 18.89 18.74 -7.68
N GLN A 22 19.69 19.35 -8.52
CA GLN A 22 19.76 18.99 -9.94
C GLN A 22 20.38 17.59 -10.00
N ALA A 23 19.56 16.57 -10.04
CA ALA A 23 19.95 15.28 -10.55
C ALA A 23 20.38 15.49 -12.00
N GLN A 24 21.60 15.12 -12.32
CA GLN A 24 22.10 15.15 -13.69
C GLN A 24 21.25 14.19 -14.51
N THR A 25 20.36 14.75 -15.31
CA THR A 25 19.62 14.01 -16.32
C THR A 25 20.65 13.63 -17.39
N THR A 26 21.18 12.43 -17.31
CA THR A 26 21.80 11.79 -18.47
C THR A 26 20.66 11.39 -19.38
N THR A 27 20.39 12.21 -20.38
CA THR A 27 19.58 11.84 -21.53
C THR A 27 20.31 10.74 -22.29
N ASN A 28 20.04 9.49 -21.97
CA ASN A 28 20.29 8.37 -22.86
C ASN A 28 18.96 8.01 -23.50
N GLU A 29 18.76 8.43 -24.75
CA GLU A 29 17.73 7.93 -25.65
C GLU A 29 18.05 6.46 -25.97
N HIS A 30 17.49 5.59 -25.21
CA HIS A 30 17.05 4.22 -25.43
C HIS A 30 16.67 3.66 -24.03
N GLU A 31 15.55 4.14 -23.53
CA GLU A 31 14.96 3.53 -22.38
C GLU A 31 14.30 2.21 -22.83
N ASP A 32 14.95 1.10 -22.52
CA ASP A 32 14.24 -0.16 -22.32
C ASP A 32 13.36 0.05 -21.08
N HIS A 33 12.12 0.52 -21.30
CA HIS A 33 11.18 0.70 -20.23
C HIS A 33 10.97 -0.65 -19.55
N ALA A 34 11.23 -0.70 -18.24
CA ALA A 34 10.84 -1.84 -17.44
C ALA A 34 9.37 -2.14 -17.73
N SER A 35 9.10 -3.35 -18.17
CA SER A 35 7.73 -3.72 -18.57
C SER A 35 6.96 -4.30 -17.41
N TRP A 36 7.65 -4.85 -16.42
CA TRP A 36 7.05 -5.50 -15.27
C TRP A 36 7.58 -4.92 -13.96
N PHE A 37 6.76 -4.96 -12.94
CA PHE A 37 7.20 -4.71 -11.59
C PHE A 37 6.67 -5.78 -10.63
N VAL A 38 7.46 -6.09 -9.63
CA VAL A 38 7.08 -6.93 -8.50
C VAL A 38 7.42 -6.21 -7.22
N GLY A 39 6.48 -6.16 -6.32
CA GLY A 39 6.65 -5.45 -5.06
C GLY A 39 5.82 -6.07 -3.95
N GLY A 40 5.67 -5.31 -2.89
CA GLY A 40 4.77 -5.68 -1.81
C GLY A 40 5.21 -5.18 -0.45
N VAL A 41 4.34 -5.48 0.51
CA VAL A 41 4.50 -5.13 1.91
C VAL A 41 4.44 -6.38 2.76
N ALA A 42 5.23 -6.43 3.82
CA ALA A 42 5.15 -7.46 4.85
C ALA A 42 5.14 -6.81 6.22
N SER A 43 4.29 -7.29 7.11
CA SER A 43 4.27 -6.87 8.50
C SER A 43 4.27 -8.07 9.45
N PHE A 44 4.99 -7.93 10.55
CA PHE A 44 4.99 -8.89 11.65
C PHE A 44 4.87 -8.12 12.96
N TRP A 45 3.85 -8.46 13.74
CA TRP A 45 3.60 -7.76 14.99
C TRP A 45 3.26 -8.72 16.12
N VAL A 46 3.89 -8.51 17.29
CA VAL A 46 3.60 -9.23 18.53
C VAL A 46 3.15 -8.23 19.57
N ASN A 47 1.91 -8.38 20.03
CA ASN A 47 1.38 -7.61 21.14
C ASN A 47 1.33 -8.49 22.39
N SER A 48 2.25 -8.25 23.32
CA SER A 48 2.38 -9.04 24.55
C SER A 48 1.21 -8.80 25.53
N ASP A 49 0.67 -7.60 25.56
CA ASP A 49 -0.43 -7.24 26.47
C ASP A 49 -1.75 -7.87 26.01
N ALA A 50 -2.02 -7.81 24.72
CA ALA A 50 -3.20 -8.44 24.11
C ALA A 50 -3.00 -9.92 23.79
N LYS A 51 -1.78 -10.48 23.95
CA LYS A 51 -1.41 -11.84 23.56
C LYS A 51 -1.82 -12.18 22.13
N THR A 52 -1.55 -11.25 21.23
CA THR A 52 -1.83 -11.39 19.81
C THR A 52 -0.54 -11.39 19.00
N THR A 53 -0.50 -12.24 17.99
CA THR A 53 0.56 -12.24 16.98
C THR A 53 -0.09 -12.12 15.62
N SER A 54 0.34 -11.16 14.81
CA SER A 54 -0.08 -11.01 13.41
C SER A 54 1.10 -11.10 12.48
N LEU A 55 0.88 -11.76 11.36
CA LEU A 55 1.76 -11.82 10.20
C LEU A 55 0.92 -11.47 8.98
N GLU A 56 1.34 -10.48 8.23
CA GLU A 56 0.67 -10.03 7.02
C GLU A 56 1.69 -9.94 5.89
N PHE A 57 1.31 -10.43 4.71
CA PHE A 57 2.14 -10.40 3.52
C PHE A 57 1.28 -10.05 2.30
N HIS A 58 1.64 -8.97 1.61
CA HIS A 58 0.89 -8.39 0.51
C HIS A 58 1.79 -8.18 -0.70
N PRO A 59 2.07 -9.25 -1.48
CA PRO A 59 2.79 -9.13 -2.73
C PRO A 59 1.93 -8.46 -3.80
N GLU A 60 2.60 -7.73 -4.69
CA GLU A 60 2.00 -7.19 -5.89
C GLU A 60 2.84 -7.52 -7.11
N LEU A 61 2.16 -7.68 -8.23
CA LEU A 61 2.74 -7.87 -9.55
C LEU A 61 2.00 -6.97 -10.52
N GLY A 62 2.72 -6.23 -11.34
CA GLY A 62 2.12 -5.38 -12.34
C GLY A 62 2.92 -5.28 -13.62
N TYR A 63 2.28 -4.66 -14.60
CA TYR A 63 2.79 -4.43 -15.94
C TYR A 63 2.55 -2.98 -16.36
N PHE A 64 3.61 -2.29 -16.78
CA PHE A 64 3.51 -0.96 -17.36
C PHE A 64 2.97 -1.04 -18.77
N ILE A 65 1.84 -0.40 -19.03
CA ILE A 65 1.28 -0.25 -20.36
C ILE A 65 2.04 0.84 -21.12
N ASN A 66 2.40 1.89 -20.38
CA ASN A 66 3.24 3.03 -20.78
C ASN A 66 3.68 3.79 -19.52
N ASP A 67 4.43 4.87 -19.68
CA ASP A 67 4.95 5.69 -18.57
C ASP A 67 3.89 6.23 -17.62
N THR A 68 2.64 6.28 -18.04
CA THR A 68 1.53 6.88 -17.29
C THR A 68 0.60 5.83 -16.67
N TRP A 69 0.49 4.67 -17.29
CA TRP A 69 -0.47 3.64 -16.91
C TRP A 69 0.18 2.30 -16.66
N ALA A 70 -0.19 1.69 -15.57
CA ALA A 70 0.12 0.30 -15.27
C ALA A 70 -1.14 -0.46 -14.83
N VAL A 71 -1.13 -1.76 -14.98
CA VAL A 71 -2.14 -2.68 -14.47
C VAL A 71 -1.48 -3.73 -13.61
N GLY A 72 -2.17 -4.20 -12.60
CA GLY A 72 -1.57 -5.19 -11.72
C GLY A 72 -2.57 -5.93 -10.84
N LEU A 73 -2.00 -6.82 -10.06
CA LEU A 73 -2.71 -7.65 -9.11
C LEU A 73 -1.98 -7.61 -7.78
N MET A 74 -2.70 -7.30 -6.73
CA MET A 74 -2.25 -7.41 -5.34
C MET A 74 -2.95 -8.61 -4.71
N ALA A 75 -2.18 -9.48 -4.09
CA ALA A 75 -2.68 -10.56 -3.26
C ALA A 75 -2.32 -10.27 -1.80
N GLY A 76 -3.17 -10.64 -0.88
CA GLY A 76 -2.93 -10.48 0.54
C GLY A 76 -3.12 -11.78 1.29
N TYR A 77 -2.25 -12.06 2.25
CA TYR A 77 -2.41 -13.13 3.20
C TYR A 77 -2.10 -12.64 4.61
N GLY A 78 -3.10 -12.79 5.49
CA GLY A 78 -3.00 -12.44 6.90
C GLY A 78 -3.18 -13.65 7.79
N LEU A 79 -2.37 -13.72 8.85
CA LEU A 79 -2.47 -14.71 9.91
C LEU A 79 -2.48 -13.98 11.25
N LYS A 80 -3.60 -14.09 11.98
CA LYS A 80 -3.73 -13.51 13.32
C LYS A 80 -3.98 -14.62 14.34
N SER A 81 -3.16 -14.67 15.38
CA SER A 81 -3.31 -15.60 16.49
C SER A 81 -3.72 -14.82 17.74
N TYR A 82 -4.83 -15.23 18.33
CA TYR A 82 -5.32 -14.67 19.59
C TYR A 82 -5.24 -15.73 20.68
N GLU A 83 -4.64 -15.41 21.80
CA GLU A 83 -4.60 -16.28 22.98
C GLU A 83 -5.57 -15.73 24.04
N THR A 84 -6.69 -16.40 24.21
CA THR A 84 -7.65 -16.16 25.30
C THR A 84 -7.41 -17.21 26.40
N ALA A 85 -7.78 -16.90 27.64
CA ALA A 85 -7.49 -17.71 28.84
C ALA A 85 -7.81 -19.21 28.73
N SER A 86 -8.55 -19.66 27.73
CA SER A 86 -8.94 -21.08 27.53
C SER A 86 -8.78 -21.61 26.11
N LYS A 87 -8.48 -20.78 25.10
CA LYS A 87 -8.36 -21.24 23.69
C LYS A 87 -7.43 -20.35 22.89
N LYS A 88 -6.66 -20.99 22.03
CA LYS A 88 -5.90 -20.35 20.97
C LYS A 88 -6.78 -20.33 19.71
N ALA A 89 -7.12 -19.16 19.23
CA ALA A 89 -7.89 -18.97 18.01
C ALA A 89 -6.93 -18.48 16.89
N LEU A 90 -7.02 -19.10 15.73
CA LEU A 90 -6.31 -18.72 14.53
C LEU A 90 -7.31 -18.13 13.53
N GLN A 91 -6.97 -16.97 12.99
CA GLN A 91 -7.70 -16.30 11.92
C GLN A 91 -6.80 -16.23 10.70
N HIS A 92 -7.32 -16.70 9.58
CA HIS A 92 -6.69 -16.61 8.27
C HIS A 92 -7.48 -15.63 7.42
N GLU A 93 -6.75 -14.78 6.76
CA GLU A 93 -7.31 -13.79 5.85
C GLU A 93 -6.61 -13.91 4.50
N PHE A 94 -7.38 -13.87 3.43
CA PHE A 94 -6.89 -13.84 2.07
C PHE A 94 -7.59 -12.72 1.31
N SER A 95 -6.83 -11.96 0.55
CA SER A 95 -7.37 -10.92 -0.33
C SER A 95 -6.77 -11.00 -1.73
N LEU A 96 -7.53 -10.53 -2.72
CA LEU A 96 -7.12 -10.42 -4.10
C LEU A 96 -7.70 -9.14 -4.69
N SER A 97 -6.84 -8.27 -5.20
CA SER A 97 -7.24 -6.94 -5.66
C SER A 97 -6.53 -6.58 -6.97
N PRO A 98 -7.14 -6.84 -8.12
CA PRO A 98 -6.71 -6.22 -9.37
C PRO A 98 -6.81 -4.71 -9.29
N PHE A 99 -5.83 -4.03 -9.89
CA PHE A 99 -5.77 -2.58 -9.90
C PHE A 99 -5.30 -2.02 -11.24
N VAL A 100 -5.65 -0.75 -11.46
CA VAL A 100 -5.11 0.10 -12.52
C VAL A 100 -4.42 1.26 -11.83
N ARG A 101 -3.15 1.49 -12.15
CA ARG A 101 -2.33 2.56 -11.61
C ARG A 101 -2.17 3.67 -12.64
N TYR A 102 -2.43 4.90 -12.21
CA TYR A 102 -2.24 6.11 -12.99
C TYR A 102 -1.17 6.98 -12.35
N TYR A 103 -0.04 7.15 -13.03
CA TYR A 103 1.02 8.05 -12.62
C TYR A 103 0.71 9.46 -13.13
N TYR A 104 0.37 10.38 -12.22
CA TYR A 104 0.02 11.75 -12.57
C TYR A 104 1.15 12.75 -12.38
N LEU A 105 2.25 12.34 -11.77
CA LEU A 105 3.46 13.14 -11.63
C LEU A 105 4.69 12.23 -11.70
N HIS A 106 5.56 12.54 -12.68
CA HIS A 106 6.88 11.97 -12.81
C HIS A 106 7.91 13.10 -12.65
N ARG A 107 8.57 13.13 -11.53
CA ARG A 107 9.70 14.04 -11.26
C ARG A 107 10.76 13.25 -10.53
N GLY A 108 11.60 12.56 -11.31
CA GLY A 108 12.65 11.74 -10.76
C GLY A 108 13.43 12.44 -9.64
N PRO A 109 13.62 11.83 -8.47
CA PRO A 109 13.34 10.41 -8.19
C PRO A 109 11.91 10.14 -7.64
N PHE A 110 10.99 11.10 -7.71
CA PHE A 110 9.64 10.97 -7.13
C PHE A 110 8.58 10.76 -8.20
N ASN A 111 7.77 9.74 -8.00
CA ASN A 111 6.60 9.44 -8.81
C ASN A 111 5.36 9.42 -7.91
N LEU A 112 4.30 10.12 -8.32
CA LEU A 112 3.02 10.09 -7.62
C LEU A 112 1.99 9.37 -8.47
N TYR A 113 1.24 8.48 -7.85
CA TYR A 113 0.25 7.67 -8.55
C TYR A 113 -1.07 7.55 -7.80
N LEU A 114 -2.08 7.10 -8.52
CA LEU A 114 -3.40 6.76 -8.01
C LEU A 114 -3.76 5.35 -8.48
N ASP A 115 -3.97 4.43 -7.56
CA ASP A 115 -4.46 3.09 -7.83
C ASP A 115 -5.98 3.07 -7.75
N GLY A 116 -6.64 2.62 -8.82
CA GLY A 116 -8.05 2.26 -8.82
C GLY A 116 -8.17 0.74 -8.73
N ASN A 117 -8.85 0.21 -7.73
CA ASN A 117 -8.93 -1.22 -7.49
C ASN A 117 -10.34 -1.76 -7.25
N VAL A 118 -10.48 -3.04 -7.53
CA VAL A 118 -11.61 -3.86 -7.10
C VAL A 118 -11.03 -5.03 -6.31
N GLY A 119 -11.42 -5.19 -5.05
CA GLY A 119 -10.88 -6.22 -4.17
C GLY A 119 -11.93 -7.22 -3.72
N TYR A 120 -11.50 -8.46 -3.53
CA TYR A 120 -12.24 -9.53 -2.88
C TYR A 120 -11.44 -10.02 -1.67
N SER A 121 -12.09 -10.24 -0.55
CA SER A 121 -11.47 -10.83 0.63
C SER A 121 -12.26 -12.03 1.16
N TYR A 122 -11.51 -12.97 1.71
CA TYR A 122 -12.02 -14.16 2.39
C TYR A 122 -11.31 -14.31 3.73
N GLU A 123 -12.10 -14.29 4.80
CA GLU A 123 -11.62 -14.48 6.17
C GLU A 123 -12.18 -15.80 6.72
N ARG A 124 -11.35 -16.53 7.43
CA ARG A 124 -11.76 -17.74 8.14
C ARG A 124 -11.27 -17.71 9.58
N GLN A 125 -12.22 -17.84 10.50
CA GLN A 125 -11.97 -17.97 11.94
C GLN A 125 -12.72 -19.19 12.49
N GLY A 126 -11.98 -20.29 12.67
CA GLY A 126 -12.59 -21.56 13.10
C GLY A 126 -13.60 -22.10 12.07
N GLU A 127 -14.86 -22.23 12.48
CA GLU A 127 -15.96 -22.69 11.61
C GLU A 127 -16.68 -21.55 10.87
N HIS A 128 -16.39 -20.29 11.22
CA HIS A 128 -16.98 -19.13 10.57
C HIS A 128 -16.11 -18.62 9.43
N SER A 129 -16.76 -18.29 8.32
CA SER A 129 -16.11 -17.65 7.20
C SER A 129 -16.88 -16.40 6.77
N HIS A 130 -16.15 -15.37 6.43
CA HIS A 130 -16.69 -14.11 5.92
C HIS A 130 -16.07 -13.80 4.56
N GLN A 131 -16.89 -13.24 3.68
CA GLN A 131 -16.47 -12.80 2.36
C GLN A 131 -16.79 -11.32 2.22
N GLY A 132 -15.91 -10.59 1.57
CA GLY A 132 -16.10 -9.19 1.37
C GLY A 132 -15.57 -8.71 0.02
N PHE A 133 -15.96 -7.52 -0.33
CA PHE A 133 -15.46 -6.85 -1.52
C PHE A 133 -15.23 -5.37 -1.26
N GLU A 134 -14.37 -4.79 -2.09
CA GLU A 134 -14.13 -3.36 -2.11
C GLU A 134 -14.03 -2.83 -3.53
N VAL A 135 -14.32 -1.54 -3.69
CA VAL A 135 -14.03 -0.75 -4.87
C VAL A 135 -13.53 0.61 -4.40
N GLY A 136 -12.37 1.02 -4.85
CA GLY A 136 -11.82 2.27 -4.36
C GLY A 136 -10.60 2.79 -5.10
N LEU A 137 -10.12 3.89 -4.56
CA LEU A 137 -8.94 4.62 -5.02
C LEU A 137 -7.93 4.71 -3.87
N ARG A 138 -6.65 4.52 -4.18
CA ARG A 138 -5.54 4.64 -3.24
C ARG A 138 -4.45 5.54 -3.83
N PRO A 139 -4.25 6.73 -3.27
CA PRO A 139 -3.10 7.54 -3.64
C PRO A 139 -1.80 6.92 -3.13
N GLY A 140 -0.74 7.06 -3.91
CA GLY A 140 0.57 6.58 -3.54
C GLY A 140 1.68 7.42 -4.12
N ALA A 141 2.89 7.11 -3.66
CA ALA A 141 4.13 7.71 -4.12
C ALA A 141 5.21 6.62 -4.20
N CYS A 142 6.06 6.71 -5.20
CA CYS A 142 7.30 5.93 -5.30
C CYS A 142 8.50 6.85 -5.29
N LEU A 143 9.55 6.41 -4.63
CA LEU A 143 10.86 7.03 -4.60
C LEU A 143 11.87 6.05 -5.21
N ASP A 144 12.46 6.42 -6.32
CA ASP A 144 13.50 5.63 -6.99
C ASP A 144 14.78 5.66 -6.15
N LEU A 145 15.17 4.50 -5.62
CA LEU A 145 16.36 4.33 -4.78
C LEU A 145 17.59 3.98 -5.62
N ALA A 146 17.40 3.17 -6.63
CA ALA A 146 18.40 2.72 -7.60
C ALA A 146 17.69 2.32 -8.90
N GLU A 147 18.46 2.02 -9.94
CA GLU A 147 17.91 1.49 -11.19
C GLU A 147 17.09 0.22 -10.93
N GLY A 148 15.81 0.27 -11.27
CA GLY A 148 14.85 -0.81 -11.06
C GLY A 148 14.44 -1.08 -9.61
N LEU A 149 14.83 -0.25 -8.63
CA LEU A 149 14.42 -0.42 -7.23
C LEU A 149 13.76 0.84 -6.70
N CYS A 150 12.50 0.73 -6.30
CA CYS A 150 11.68 1.82 -5.78
C CYS A 150 11.21 1.53 -4.35
N LEU A 151 11.15 2.59 -3.55
CA LEU A 151 10.43 2.59 -2.28
C LEU A 151 9.04 3.15 -2.52
N CYS A 152 8.01 2.31 -2.42
CA CYS A 152 6.64 2.70 -2.66
C CYS A 152 5.88 2.90 -1.35
N MET A 153 5.05 3.93 -1.34
CA MET A 153 4.19 4.31 -0.23
C MET A 153 2.75 4.43 -0.72
N ARG A 154 1.82 3.84 0.01
CA ARG A 154 0.37 4.01 -0.19
C ARG A 154 -0.23 4.74 0.98
N LEU A 155 -1.14 5.66 0.68
CA LEU A 155 -1.73 6.56 1.67
C LEU A 155 -3.25 6.47 1.60
N GLY A 156 -3.86 5.79 2.57
CA GLY A 156 -5.30 5.81 2.74
C GLY A 156 -6.12 5.13 1.65
N PHE A 157 -7.42 5.31 1.75
CA PHE A 157 -8.43 4.70 0.90
C PHE A 157 -9.62 5.62 0.72
N LEU A 158 -10.10 5.74 -0.51
CA LEU A 158 -11.37 6.38 -0.85
C LEU A 158 -12.22 5.38 -1.62
N GLY A 159 -13.35 4.96 -1.07
CA GLY A 159 -14.19 4.00 -1.78
C GLY A 159 -15.27 3.37 -0.94
N TYR A 160 -15.76 2.25 -1.42
CA TYR A 160 -16.79 1.44 -0.79
C TYR A 160 -16.25 0.07 -0.40
N ARG A 161 -16.56 -0.36 0.81
CA ARG A 161 -16.26 -1.70 1.33
C ARG A 161 -17.51 -2.36 1.88
N LYS A 162 -17.62 -3.65 1.67
CA LYS A 162 -18.62 -4.49 2.32
C LYS A 162 -17.97 -5.76 2.85
N SER A 163 -17.88 -5.87 4.17
CA SER A 163 -17.25 -6.98 4.89
C SER A 163 -15.83 -7.28 4.36
N PHE A 164 -15.16 -6.27 3.81
CA PHE A 164 -13.83 -6.43 3.28
C PHE A 164 -12.83 -6.35 4.44
N HIS A 165 -12.09 -7.42 4.60
CA HIS A 165 -10.95 -7.53 5.50
C HIS A 165 -9.72 -7.50 4.60
N GLY A 166 -9.08 -6.40 4.57
CA GLY A 166 -7.88 -6.13 3.77
C GLY A 166 -6.85 -5.43 4.64
N ASP A 167 -5.76 -5.25 4.05
CA ASP A 167 -4.43 -5.02 4.56
C ASP A 167 -4.20 -3.66 5.20
N GLU A 168 -5.20 -2.78 5.21
CA GLU A 168 -5.02 -1.41 5.67
C GLU A 168 -5.50 -1.26 7.11
N PRO A 169 -4.57 -1.08 8.06
CA PRO A 169 -4.94 -0.86 9.45
C PRO A 169 -5.84 0.38 9.58
N GLY A 170 -6.92 0.24 10.32
CA GLY A 170 -7.81 1.36 10.65
C GLY A 170 -8.84 1.75 9.60
N VAL A 171 -8.83 1.22 8.39
CA VAL A 171 -9.91 1.44 7.42
C VAL A 171 -11.09 0.55 7.75
N PRO A 172 -12.31 1.10 7.96
CA PRO A 172 -13.48 0.31 8.26
C PRO A 172 -13.78 -0.76 7.20
N SER A 173 -14.18 -1.95 7.63
CA SER A 173 -14.51 -3.07 6.73
C SER A 173 -15.86 -2.89 6.01
N ASN A 174 -16.67 -1.93 6.41
CA ASN A 174 -17.99 -1.66 5.83
C ASN A 174 -18.24 -0.17 5.67
N GLY A 175 -18.83 0.20 4.55
CA GLY A 175 -19.29 1.56 4.30
C GLY A 175 -18.63 2.21 3.10
N PHE A 176 -19.00 3.44 2.85
CA PHE A 176 -18.39 4.33 1.86
C PHE A 176 -17.73 5.49 2.60
N GLY A 177 -16.51 5.82 2.21
CA GLY A 177 -15.81 6.94 2.84
C GLY A 177 -14.42 7.17 2.32
N LEU A 178 -13.80 8.18 2.90
CA LEU A 178 -12.40 8.53 2.75
C LEU A 178 -11.70 8.30 4.08
N SER A 179 -10.65 7.51 4.06
CA SER A 179 -9.75 7.32 5.19
C SER A 179 -8.34 7.70 4.79
N PHE A 180 -7.82 8.73 5.42
CA PHE A 180 -6.50 9.27 5.12
C PHE A 180 -5.82 9.68 6.42
N THR A 181 -5.14 8.73 7.03
CA THR A 181 -4.41 8.97 8.29
C THR A 181 -2.99 8.42 8.17
N PRO A 182 -2.03 8.98 8.91
CA PRO A 182 -0.65 8.45 8.93
C PRO A 182 -0.57 6.98 9.35
N GLU A 183 -1.56 6.50 10.09
CA GLU A 183 -1.65 5.10 10.55
C GLU A 183 -1.97 4.13 9.39
N HIS A 184 -2.48 4.66 8.27
CA HIS A 184 -2.78 3.90 7.05
C HIS A 184 -1.64 3.96 6.03
N LEU A 185 -0.49 4.51 6.40
CA LEU A 185 0.68 4.53 5.54
C LEU A 185 1.25 3.11 5.43
N MET A 186 1.22 2.56 4.24
CA MET A 186 1.90 1.33 3.88
C MET A 186 3.18 1.67 3.11
N VAL A 187 4.27 1.06 3.52
CA VAL A 187 5.58 1.24 2.88
C VAL A 187 6.08 -0.10 2.40
N GLY A 188 6.46 -0.18 1.15
CA GLY A 188 6.94 -1.39 0.51
C GLY A 188 8.10 -1.13 -0.44
N LEU A 189 8.68 -2.19 -0.95
CA LEU A 189 9.68 -2.16 -2.01
C LEU A 189 9.07 -2.70 -3.29
N GLU A 190 9.48 -2.13 -4.41
CA GLU A 190 9.10 -2.52 -5.75
C GLU A 190 10.36 -2.66 -6.61
N LEU A 191 10.45 -3.76 -7.34
CA LEU A 191 11.50 -4.04 -8.32
C LEU A 191 10.89 -3.97 -9.71
N GLU A 192 11.48 -3.16 -10.56
CA GLU A 192 11.09 -2.97 -11.97
C GLU A 192 12.12 -3.63 -12.90
N PHE A 193 11.63 -4.33 -13.94
CA PHE A 193 12.48 -5.08 -14.89
C PHE A 193 11.80 -5.32 -16.24
#